data_81dc7f0766da24d810d110a2073c744e
#
_entry.id   81dc7f0766da24d810d110a2073c744e
#
_cell.length_a   1.000
_cell.length_b   1.000
_cell.length_c   1.000
_cell.angle_alpha   90.00
_cell.angle_beta   90.00
_cell.angle_gamma   90.00
#
_symmetry.space_group_name_H-M   'P 1'
#
loop_
_entity.id
_entity.type
_entity.pdbx_description
1 polymer ?
#
loop_
_entity_poly.entity_id
_entity_poly.type
_entity_poly.pdbx_seq_one_letter_code
_entity_poly.pdbx_strand_id
1 'polypeptide(L)'
;MSTAAESWPETVEAARAALAHVDLSDPQAALPHLREAAVKVTEAIDEAMAAALLTEGATIRQAATLAGLTENAVGPRLARTSLLAAYREGDRVTRTGVERARYDLEEGRHKSTPPAEAAQRQPLRFRARRPNPG
;
A
#
# COMPACT_ATOMS: atom_id res chain seq x y z
N MET A 1 1.25 9.59 -18.59
CA MET A 1 1.03 9.78 -17.27
C MET A 1 0.26 8.68 -16.64
N SER A 2 0.72 8.22 -15.56
CA SER A 2 0.00 7.16 -14.95
C SER A 2 -1.18 7.71 -14.19
N THR A 3 -2.25 6.98 -14.17
CA THR A 3 -3.37 7.39 -13.40
C THR A 3 -3.21 6.83 -12.02
N ALA A 4 -4.03 7.31 -11.12
CA ALA A 4 -3.99 6.88 -9.77
C ALA A 4 -4.19 5.38 -9.64
N ALA A 5 -4.94 4.78 -10.53
CA ALA A 5 -5.24 3.37 -10.41
C ALA A 5 -4.18 2.45 -11.00
N GLU A 6 -3.12 3.00 -11.55
CA GLU A 6 -2.13 2.18 -12.22
C GLU A 6 -0.96 1.74 -11.38
N SER A 7 -0.86 2.22 -10.13
CA SER A 7 0.31 1.87 -9.33
C SER A 7 0.38 0.41 -8.94
N TRP A 8 -0.76 -0.24 -8.72
CA TRP A 8 -0.70 -1.62 -8.28
C TRP A 8 -0.25 -2.58 -9.38
N PRO A 9 -0.55 -2.35 -10.68
CA PRO A 9 0.02 -3.24 -11.69
C PRO A 9 1.54 -3.19 -11.73
N GLU A 10 2.13 -2.04 -11.43
CA GLU A 10 3.58 -1.92 -11.41
C GLU A 10 4.19 -2.75 -10.30
N THR A 11 3.54 -2.83 -9.14
CA THR A 11 4.06 -3.65 -8.06
C THR A 11 3.90 -5.13 -8.37
N VAL A 12 2.87 -5.51 -9.12
CA VAL A 12 2.72 -6.88 -9.57
C VAL A 12 3.89 -7.25 -10.50
N GLU A 13 4.23 -6.33 -11.42
CA GLU A 13 5.33 -6.62 -12.33
C GLU A 13 6.66 -6.70 -11.59
N ALA A 14 6.83 -5.91 -10.55
CA ALA A 14 8.05 -5.99 -9.74
C ALA A 14 8.13 -7.35 -9.05
N ALA A 15 6.99 -7.88 -8.59
CA ALA A 15 6.97 -9.22 -7.98
C ALA A 15 7.35 -10.29 -9.00
N ARG A 16 6.84 -10.15 -10.22
CA ARG A 16 7.18 -11.11 -11.26
C ARG A 16 8.66 -11.07 -11.56
N ALA A 17 9.23 -9.87 -11.63
CA ALA A 17 10.64 -9.73 -11.92
C ALA A 17 11.49 -10.39 -10.84
N ALA A 18 11.10 -10.24 -9.58
CA ALA A 18 11.84 -10.87 -8.50
C ALA A 18 11.76 -12.39 -8.61
N LEU A 19 10.57 -12.92 -8.93
CA LEU A 19 10.41 -14.35 -9.08
C LEU A 19 11.20 -14.90 -10.27
N ALA A 20 11.38 -14.08 -11.29
CA ALA A 20 12.12 -14.52 -12.47
C ALA A 20 13.59 -14.81 -12.17
N HIS A 21 14.12 -14.26 -11.08
CA HIS A 21 15.50 -14.51 -10.69
C HIS A 21 15.66 -15.76 -9.83
N VAL A 22 14.58 -16.44 -9.48
CA VAL A 22 14.65 -17.60 -8.62
C VAL A 22 15.18 -18.80 -9.40
N ASP A 23 16.22 -19.44 -8.87
CA ASP A 23 16.76 -20.65 -9.43
C ASP A 23 16.14 -21.80 -8.64
N LEU A 24 15.29 -22.58 -9.29
CA LEU A 24 14.53 -23.62 -8.59
C LEU A 24 15.42 -24.76 -8.10
N SER A 25 16.66 -24.83 -8.55
CA SER A 25 17.56 -25.87 -8.11
C SER A 25 18.46 -25.44 -6.96
N ASP A 26 18.39 -24.18 -6.54
CA ASP A 26 19.28 -23.66 -5.52
C ASP A 26 18.47 -22.90 -4.46
N PRO A 27 18.01 -23.61 -3.43
CA PRO A 27 17.12 -22.98 -2.45
C PRO A 27 17.75 -21.82 -1.69
N GLN A 28 19.05 -21.90 -1.39
CA GLN A 28 19.65 -20.79 -0.65
C GLN A 28 19.74 -19.54 -1.50
N ALA A 29 20.12 -19.68 -2.75
CA ALA A 29 20.19 -18.54 -3.65
C ALA A 29 18.80 -17.97 -3.92
N ALA A 30 17.78 -18.81 -3.86
CA ALA A 30 16.42 -18.37 -4.13
C ALA A 30 15.83 -17.51 -3.01
N LEU A 31 16.29 -17.69 -1.77
CA LEU A 31 15.65 -17.03 -0.65
C LEU A 31 15.60 -15.51 -0.73
N PRO A 32 16.67 -14.80 -1.10
CA PRO A 32 16.56 -13.34 -1.20
C PRO A 32 15.56 -12.92 -2.26
N HIS A 33 15.50 -13.65 -3.37
CA HIS A 33 14.57 -13.28 -4.44
C HIS A 33 13.13 -13.58 -4.03
N LEU A 34 12.91 -14.67 -3.31
CA LEU A 34 11.59 -14.99 -2.82
C LEU A 34 11.13 -13.96 -1.79
N ARG A 35 12.04 -13.50 -0.94
CA ARG A 35 11.73 -12.48 0.02
C ARG A 35 11.36 -11.18 -0.66
N GLU A 36 12.11 -10.82 -1.68
CA GLU A 36 11.81 -9.62 -2.44
C GLU A 36 10.45 -9.73 -3.11
N ALA A 37 10.15 -10.89 -3.71
CA ALA A 37 8.86 -11.10 -4.34
C ALA A 37 7.73 -10.97 -3.32
N ALA A 38 7.92 -11.51 -2.11
CA ALA A 38 6.90 -11.43 -1.08
C ALA A 38 6.62 -9.99 -0.68
N VAL A 39 7.67 -9.18 -0.57
CA VAL A 39 7.50 -7.77 -0.26
C VAL A 39 6.71 -7.08 -1.35
N LYS A 40 7.04 -7.35 -2.60
CA LYS A 40 6.35 -6.71 -3.72
C LYS A 40 4.90 -7.17 -3.83
N VAL A 41 4.62 -8.42 -3.51
CA VAL A 41 3.24 -8.89 -3.51
C VAL A 41 2.45 -8.18 -2.42
N THR A 42 3.05 -7.99 -1.24
CA THR A 42 2.38 -7.27 -0.17
C THR A 42 2.06 -5.84 -0.58
N GLU A 43 3.01 -5.18 -1.22
CA GLU A 43 2.77 -3.82 -1.72
C GLU A 43 1.66 -3.81 -2.77
N ALA A 44 1.63 -4.82 -3.62
CA ALA A 44 0.59 -4.91 -4.64
C ALA A 44 -0.79 -5.08 -4.00
N ILE A 45 -0.88 -5.88 -2.95
CA ILE A 45 -2.14 -6.05 -2.25
C ILE A 45 -2.61 -4.71 -1.70
N ASP A 46 -1.71 -3.98 -1.06
CA ASP A 46 -2.07 -2.70 -0.46
C ASP A 46 -2.52 -1.70 -1.51
N GLU A 47 -1.76 -1.60 -2.60
CA GLU A 47 -2.13 -0.65 -3.66
C GLU A 47 -3.43 -1.06 -4.35
N ALA A 48 -3.65 -2.37 -4.53
CA ALA A 48 -4.89 -2.83 -5.12
C ALA A 48 -6.08 -2.56 -4.22
N MET A 49 -5.91 -2.69 -2.91
CA MET A 49 -6.98 -2.33 -1.98
C MET A 49 -7.33 -0.86 -2.12
N ALA A 50 -6.32 -0.01 -2.17
CA ALA A 50 -6.56 1.42 -2.31
C ALA A 50 -7.29 1.73 -3.62
N ALA A 51 -6.89 1.08 -4.70
CA ALA A 51 -7.54 1.30 -5.99
C ALA A 51 -8.99 0.83 -5.95
N ALA A 52 -9.26 -0.31 -5.32
CA ALA A 52 -10.63 -0.82 -5.24
C ALA A 52 -11.53 0.14 -4.45
N LEU A 53 -11.01 0.67 -3.35
CA LEU A 53 -11.77 1.61 -2.56
C LEU A 53 -12.04 2.90 -3.33
N LEU A 54 -11.05 3.40 -4.02
CA LEU A 54 -11.19 4.65 -4.72
C LEU A 54 -11.97 4.58 -6.02
N THR A 55 -11.74 3.57 -6.81
CA THR A 55 -12.30 3.56 -8.15
C THR A 55 -13.47 2.59 -8.32
N GLU A 56 -13.64 1.63 -7.41
CA GLU A 56 -14.70 0.66 -7.53
C GLU A 56 -15.72 0.75 -6.41
N GLY A 57 -15.52 1.67 -5.49
CA GLY A 57 -16.47 1.85 -4.41
C GLY A 57 -16.49 0.76 -3.36
N ALA A 58 -15.44 -0.05 -3.28
CA ALA A 58 -15.38 -1.08 -2.26
C ALA A 58 -15.31 -0.44 -0.88
N THR A 59 -15.84 -1.13 0.12
CA THR A 59 -15.70 -0.67 1.50
C THR A 59 -14.45 -1.24 2.13
N ILE A 60 -14.03 -0.66 3.22
CA ILE A 60 -12.86 -1.17 3.95
C ILE A 60 -13.09 -2.61 4.36
N ARG A 61 -14.31 -2.93 4.80
CA ARG A 61 -14.62 -4.30 5.18
C ARG A 61 -14.51 -5.26 4.00
N GLN A 62 -15.02 -4.85 2.84
CA GLN A 62 -14.93 -5.71 1.65
C GLN A 62 -13.47 -5.93 1.26
N ALA A 63 -12.69 -4.87 1.27
CA ALA A 63 -11.28 -4.99 0.92
C ALA A 63 -10.55 -5.90 1.89
N ALA A 64 -10.86 -5.79 3.18
CA ALA A 64 -10.23 -6.64 4.19
C ALA A 64 -10.57 -8.10 3.93
N THR A 65 -11.83 -8.39 3.67
CA THR A 65 -12.25 -9.77 3.41
C THR A 65 -11.54 -10.35 2.21
N LEU A 66 -11.48 -9.58 1.12
CA LEU A 66 -10.85 -10.07 -0.10
C LEU A 66 -9.34 -10.25 0.06
N ALA A 67 -8.71 -9.42 0.86
CA ALA A 67 -7.27 -9.50 1.06
C ALA A 67 -6.87 -10.47 2.17
N GLY A 68 -7.85 -11.02 2.88
CA GLY A 68 -7.55 -11.93 3.98
C GLY A 68 -7.04 -11.22 5.21
N LEU A 69 -7.48 -10.01 5.46
CA LEU A 69 -7.03 -9.20 6.58
C LEU A 69 -8.18 -8.88 7.52
N THR A 70 -7.84 -8.50 8.74
CA THR A 70 -8.86 -7.96 9.63
C THR A 70 -9.15 -6.53 9.19
N GLU A 71 -10.31 -6.05 9.55
CA GLU A 71 -10.69 -4.69 9.20
C GLU A 71 -9.73 -3.67 9.80
N ASN A 72 -9.28 -3.91 11.03
CA ASN A 72 -8.34 -2.99 11.67
C ASN A 72 -6.97 -2.96 11.00
N ALA A 73 -6.60 -4.00 10.30
CA ALA A 73 -5.30 -4.04 9.66
C ALA A 73 -5.25 -3.21 8.39
N VAL A 74 -6.40 -2.87 7.82
CA VAL A 74 -6.44 -2.20 6.53
C VAL A 74 -5.97 -0.75 6.62
N GLY A 75 -6.44 -0.03 7.64
CA GLY A 75 -6.13 1.39 7.75
C GLY A 75 -4.65 1.73 7.69
N PRO A 76 -3.82 1.07 8.51
CA PRO A 76 -2.39 1.35 8.45
C PRO A 76 -1.76 0.99 7.11
N ARG A 77 -2.26 -0.05 6.46
CA ARG A 77 -1.70 -0.44 5.17
C ARG A 77 -2.08 0.55 4.08
N LEU A 78 -3.30 1.06 4.12
CA LEU A 78 -3.71 2.08 3.16
C LEU A 78 -2.91 3.36 3.31
N ALA A 79 -2.45 3.66 4.52
CA ALA A 79 -1.68 4.88 4.77
C ALA A 79 -0.34 4.88 4.06
N ARG A 80 0.11 3.73 3.58
CA ARG A 80 1.37 3.63 2.87
C ARG A 80 1.19 3.54 1.35
N THR A 81 -0.03 3.64 0.87
CA THR A 81 -0.28 3.49 -0.56
C THR A 81 -0.18 4.83 -1.26
N SER A 82 0.12 4.78 -2.54
CA SER A 82 0.24 6.00 -3.32
C SER A 82 -1.07 6.76 -3.42
N LEU A 83 -2.18 6.04 -3.43
CA LEU A 83 -3.47 6.68 -3.60
C LEU A 83 -4.05 7.30 -2.33
N LEU A 84 -3.69 6.78 -1.18
CA LEU A 84 -4.35 7.20 0.05
C LEU A 84 -3.42 7.77 1.12
N ALA A 85 -2.10 7.76 0.90
CA ALA A 85 -1.18 8.28 1.92
C ALA A 85 -1.46 9.72 2.28
N ALA A 86 -1.88 10.53 1.32
CA ALA A 86 -2.15 11.94 1.57
C ALA A 86 -3.43 12.16 2.38
N TYR A 87 -4.24 11.13 2.57
CA TYR A 87 -5.51 11.23 3.27
C TYR A 87 -5.50 10.53 4.62
N ARG A 88 -4.31 10.19 5.10
CA ARG A 88 -4.24 9.51 6.38
C ARG A 88 -4.36 10.46 7.54
N GLU A 89 -4.81 9.93 8.66
CA GLU A 89 -4.84 10.64 9.91
C GLU A 89 -3.93 9.86 10.84
N GLY A 90 -2.81 10.46 11.24
CA GLY A 90 -1.82 9.72 11.99
C GLY A 90 -1.21 8.66 11.10
N ASP A 91 -1.31 7.41 11.52
CA ASP A 91 -0.69 6.32 10.80
C ASP A 91 -1.71 5.45 10.05
N ARG A 92 -2.93 5.93 9.86
CA ARG A 92 -3.93 5.11 9.19
C ARG A 92 -4.88 5.95 8.36
N VAL A 93 -5.53 5.30 7.41
CA VAL A 93 -6.59 5.91 6.61
C VAL A 93 -7.91 5.36 7.11
N THR A 94 -8.83 6.25 7.45
CA THR A 94 -10.14 5.86 7.92
C THR A 94 -11.15 6.00 6.79
N ARG A 95 -12.37 5.55 7.07
CA ARG A 95 -13.46 5.69 6.10
C ARG A 95 -13.61 7.13 5.65
N THR A 96 -13.49 8.07 6.57
CA THR A 96 -13.58 9.48 6.22
C THR A 96 -12.49 9.87 5.23
N GLY A 97 -11.26 9.39 5.45
CA GLY A 97 -10.17 9.66 4.52
C GLY A 97 -10.45 9.12 3.13
N VAL A 98 -11.01 7.91 3.06
CA VAL A 98 -11.35 7.32 1.77
C VAL A 98 -12.42 8.17 1.07
N GLU A 99 -13.42 8.62 1.82
CA GLU A 99 -14.49 9.41 1.23
C GLU A 99 -13.97 10.73 0.70
N ARG A 100 -13.04 11.35 1.43
CA ARG A 100 -12.44 12.58 0.94
C ARG A 100 -11.62 12.34 -0.31
N ALA A 101 -10.89 11.23 -0.36
CA ALA A 101 -10.10 10.90 -1.53
C ALA A 101 -10.99 10.68 -2.74
N ARG A 102 -12.13 10.01 -2.54
CA ARG A 102 -13.06 9.79 -3.63
C ARG A 102 -13.61 11.11 -4.13
N TYR A 103 -14.00 11.98 -3.21
CA TYR A 103 -14.53 13.26 -3.59
C TYR A 103 -13.49 14.05 -4.39
N ASP A 104 -12.26 14.07 -3.91
CA ASP A 104 -11.21 14.79 -4.62
C ASP A 104 -10.95 14.19 -5.99
N LEU A 105 -11.03 12.87 -6.11
CA LEU A 105 -10.83 12.22 -7.38
C LEU A 105 -11.93 12.66 -8.37
N GLU A 106 -13.17 12.71 -7.92
CA GLU A 106 -14.27 13.14 -8.77
C GLU A 106 -14.14 14.59 -9.20
N GLU A 107 -13.55 15.41 -8.32
CA GLU A 107 -13.37 16.81 -8.61
C GLU A 107 -12.06 17.12 -9.33
N GLY A 108 -11.28 16.11 -9.62
CA GLY A 108 -10.00 16.31 -10.30
C GLY A 108 -8.89 16.85 -9.40
N ARG A 109 -9.04 16.71 -8.09
CA ARG A 109 -8.06 17.24 -7.14
C ARG A 109 -7.39 16.19 -6.29
N HIS A 110 -7.48 14.94 -6.68
CA HIS A 110 -6.90 13.86 -5.87
C HIS A 110 -5.40 14.02 -5.71
N LYS A 111 -4.92 13.75 -4.50
CA LYS A 111 -3.51 13.88 -4.19
C LYS A 111 -2.88 12.51 -4.08
N SER A 112 -2.01 12.20 -5.03
CA SER A 112 -1.26 10.96 -5.00
C SER A 112 0.12 11.21 -4.43
N THR A 113 0.69 10.19 -3.80
CA THR A 113 2.02 10.25 -3.23
C THR A 113 2.87 9.20 -3.92
N PRO A 114 4.09 9.49 -4.33
CA PRO A 114 4.92 8.46 -4.94
C PRO A 114 5.08 7.29 -3.98
N PRO A 115 5.04 6.06 -4.49
CA PRO A 115 5.04 4.88 -3.61
C PRO A 115 6.22 4.83 -2.64
N ALA A 116 7.40 5.20 -3.10
CA ALA A 116 8.57 5.16 -2.23
C ALA A 116 8.41 6.13 -1.07
N GLU A 117 7.88 7.31 -1.35
CA GLU A 117 7.69 8.31 -0.32
C GLU A 117 6.58 7.92 0.64
N ALA A 118 5.50 7.35 0.13
CA ALA A 118 4.41 6.92 0.98
C ALA A 118 4.88 5.87 1.97
N ALA A 119 5.68 4.92 1.51
CA ALA A 119 6.18 3.87 2.38
C ALA A 119 7.17 4.39 3.40
N GLN A 120 7.97 5.35 3.01
CA GLN A 120 8.97 5.84 3.90
C GLN A 120 8.47 6.67 5.05
N ARG A 121 7.31 7.23 4.93
CA ARG A 121 6.82 8.04 5.99
C ARG A 121 6.53 7.36 7.25
N GLN A 122 6.23 6.10 7.20
CA GLN A 122 5.89 5.41 8.35
C GLN A 122 6.93 5.25 9.40
N PRO A 123 8.08 4.83 9.14
CA PRO A 123 9.05 4.57 10.16
C PRO A 123 9.49 5.79 10.90
N LEU A 124 9.44 6.90 10.28
CA LEU A 124 9.87 8.04 10.92
C LEU A 124 9.15 8.44 12.13
N ARG A 125 7.90 8.30 12.15
CA ARG A 125 7.22 8.71 13.22
C ARG A 125 7.41 7.94 14.35
N PHE A 126 7.69 6.75 14.14
CA PHE A 126 7.85 5.89 15.13
C PHE A 126 8.91 6.24 16.07
N ARG A 127 9.99 6.70 15.68
CA ARG A 127 11.00 6.97 16.49
C ARG A 127 10.83 8.20 17.15
N ALA A 128 10.15 9.06 16.62
CA ALA A 128 9.99 10.26 17.26
C ALA A 128 9.49 10.18 18.63
N ARG A 129 8.74 9.24 18.90
CA ARG A 129 8.20 9.19 20.12
C ARG A 129 8.94 8.74 21.17
N ARG A 130 9.84 8.37 21.25
CA ARG A 130 10.45 7.84 22.26
C ARG A 130 11.01 8.59 23.18
N PRO A 131 11.08 9.15 23.61
CA PRO A 131 11.71 9.90 24.39
C PRO A 131 11.67 9.80 25.76
N ASN A 132 11.80 9.73 26.33
CA ASN A 132 11.89 9.77 27.43
C ASN A 132 12.21 10.18 28.26
N PRO A 133 12.27 10.27 28.52
CA PRO A 133 12.58 10.84 29.31
C PRO A 133 12.77 10.75 30.45
N GLY A 134 13.02 10.65 30.56
CA GLY A 134 13.46 10.36 31.70
C GLY A 134 13.10 10.40 32.79
#